data_918ce40486f4197b05613ffd1edcddd3
#
_entry.id   918ce40486f4197b05613ffd1edcddd3
#
_cell.length_a   1.000
_cell.length_b   1.000
_cell.length_c   1.000
_cell.angle_alpha   90.00
_cell.angle_beta   90.00
_cell.angle_gamma   90.00
#
_symmetry.space_group_name_H-M   'P 1'
#
loop_
_entity.id
_entity.type
_entity.pdbx_description
1 polymer ?
#
loop_
_entity_poly.entity_id
_entity_poly.type
_entity_poly.pdbx_seq_one_letter_code
_entity_poly.pdbx_strand_id
1 'polypeptide(L)'
;MHDSRAIAAGSAPALIPIVIRFGRLGDMVLLSPLLNLLHRRYRNPCWLIGSGPWSPQLYRGHEDVARIWSLFGRHTPFLLGPTWWRAFWALRRSGKSPIYVCETSSSHALKRINALLKLARVEPERCVFLREDEAPADEHRVDGLLRFGKQTPSALQVEDYAWVDTASAPRLRVSDEERLACAAWVRSQGWSERPIILVQPGNRRSMRRRRLRRGPIDDKAWPLSKWSALLRCVQQNLPQAQIVLCGSRQELPLLHSIRLAAGLDEVVGLYLPLRRLLALCEVARCMISVDTGPAHIAAAMGAPLIVLFGESSPRQWLPRNESGAPVVALGGPPEVCHVDEISVREVFDAWRSLPARSAVFTMGQMGMDSDFKGELC
;
A
#
# COMPACT_ATOMS: atom_id res chain seq x y z
N MET A 1 -38.38 33.59 3.07
CA MET A 1 -37.11 34.23 3.50
C MET A 1 -36.29 33.16 4.19
N HIS A 2 -35.47 32.41 3.41
CA HIS A 2 -34.46 31.45 3.91
C HIS A 2 -33.11 32.13 3.77
N ASP A 3 -32.58 32.50 4.90
CA ASP A 3 -31.31 33.17 5.03
C ASP A 3 -30.17 32.10 4.80
N SER A 4 -29.69 32.02 3.55
CA SER A 4 -28.55 31.24 3.21
C SER A 4 -27.29 31.97 3.66
N ARG A 5 -26.94 31.82 4.94
CA ARG A 5 -25.61 32.17 5.41
C ARG A 5 -24.63 31.19 4.82
N ALA A 6 -24.09 31.51 3.63
CA ALA A 6 -22.84 31.01 3.18
C ALA A 6 -21.79 31.39 4.24
N ILE A 7 -21.41 30.43 5.08
CA ILE A 7 -20.29 30.59 6.02
C ILE A 7 -19.08 30.81 5.14
N ALA A 8 -18.63 32.06 5.09
CA ALA A 8 -17.35 32.40 4.49
C ALA A 8 -16.30 31.49 5.13
N ALA A 9 -15.63 30.68 4.32
CA ALA A 9 -14.53 29.81 4.76
C ALA A 9 -13.48 30.72 5.39
N GLY A 10 -13.57 30.86 6.71
CA GLY A 10 -12.76 31.76 7.50
C GLY A 10 -11.28 31.49 7.33
N SER A 11 -10.50 32.51 7.47
CA SER A 11 -9.05 32.63 7.37
C SER A 11 -8.28 31.84 8.45
N ALA A 12 -8.72 30.62 8.79
CA ALA A 12 -7.99 29.77 9.72
C ALA A 12 -6.57 29.49 9.20
N PRO A 13 -5.56 29.58 10.05
CA PRO A 13 -4.18 29.36 9.63
C PRO A 13 -3.99 27.93 9.11
N ALA A 14 -3.25 27.78 8.03
CA ALA A 14 -2.87 26.47 7.50
C ALA A 14 -1.97 25.72 8.51
N LEU A 15 -2.43 24.57 9.02
CA LEU A 15 -1.69 23.76 9.98
C LEU A 15 -1.13 22.53 9.30
N ILE A 16 0.01 22.04 9.76
CA ILE A 16 0.62 20.82 9.24
C ILE A 16 0.12 19.63 10.05
N PRO A 17 -0.76 18.77 9.52
CA PRO A 17 -1.20 17.60 10.25
C PRO A 17 -0.07 16.56 10.36
N ILE A 18 0.09 15.99 11.55
CA ILE A 18 1.11 14.98 11.84
C ILE A 18 0.41 13.64 12.04
N VAL A 19 0.79 12.66 11.23
CA VAL A 19 0.24 11.30 11.30
C VAL A 19 1.29 10.34 11.82
N ILE A 20 0.94 9.54 12.83
CA ILE A 20 1.82 8.54 13.43
C ILE A 20 1.23 7.15 13.23
N ARG A 21 1.92 6.28 12.45
CA ARG A 21 1.51 4.89 12.18
C ARG A 21 2.72 3.97 12.09
N PHE A 22 2.79 2.94 12.93
CA PHE A 22 3.84 1.92 12.91
C PHE A 22 3.34 0.61 12.27
N GLY A 23 2.61 0.76 11.18
CA GLY A 23 1.98 -0.33 10.45
C GLY A 23 2.92 -1.15 9.58
N ARG A 24 2.40 -2.27 9.08
CA ARG A 24 3.03 -3.07 8.03
C ARG A 24 2.84 -2.39 6.66
N LEU A 25 3.42 -2.98 5.61
CA LEU A 25 3.32 -2.43 4.25
C LEU A 25 1.87 -2.15 3.81
N GLY A 26 0.96 -3.12 3.99
CA GLY A 26 -0.46 -2.94 3.66
C GLY A 26 -1.11 -1.83 4.48
N ASP A 27 -0.89 -1.80 5.80
CA ASP A 27 -1.40 -0.74 6.67
C ASP A 27 -0.94 0.65 6.21
N MET A 28 0.30 0.75 5.73
CA MET A 28 0.84 2.01 5.22
C MET A 28 0.24 2.40 3.88
N VAL A 29 -0.13 1.46 3.01
CA VAL A 29 -0.88 1.76 1.77
C VAL A 29 -2.28 2.26 2.09
N LEU A 30 -2.98 1.60 3.01
CA LEU A 30 -4.34 1.96 3.43
C LEU A 30 -4.42 3.33 4.13
N LEU A 31 -3.29 3.90 4.55
CA LEU A 31 -3.22 5.22 5.19
C LEU A 31 -3.41 6.38 4.19
N SER A 32 -3.17 6.15 2.90
CA SER A 32 -3.19 7.21 1.88
C SER A 32 -4.48 8.05 1.84
N PRO A 33 -5.70 7.49 1.94
CA PRO A 33 -6.93 8.29 1.98
C PRO A 33 -7.02 9.22 3.19
N LEU A 34 -6.54 8.77 4.36
CA LEU A 34 -6.45 9.62 5.55
C LEU A 34 -5.48 10.78 5.35
N LEU A 35 -4.32 10.53 4.74
CA LEU A 35 -3.34 11.58 4.44
C LEU A 35 -3.93 12.64 3.51
N ASN A 36 -4.67 12.22 2.48
CA ASN A 36 -5.37 13.12 1.57
C ASN A 36 -6.45 13.94 2.30
N LEU A 37 -7.29 13.27 3.12
CA LEU A 37 -8.30 13.94 3.93
C LEU A 37 -7.69 15.03 4.82
N LEU A 38 -6.62 14.71 5.55
CA LEU A 38 -5.97 15.65 6.46
C LEU A 38 -5.25 16.78 5.72
N HIS A 39 -4.60 16.48 4.60
CA HIS A 39 -3.99 17.50 3.74
C HIS A 39 -5.03 18.54 3.30
N ARG A 40 -6.15 18.09 2.75
CA ARG A 40 -7.23 18.97 2.29
C ARG A 40 -7.88 19.75 3.44
N ARG A 41 -8.09 19.07 4.57
CA ARG A 41 -8.70 19.65 5.77
C ARG A 41 -7.86 20.75 6.38
N TYR A 42 -6.55 20.53 6.52
CA TYR A 42 -5.62 21.47 7.15
C TYR A 42 -4.84 22.33 6.15
N ARG A 43 -5.10 22.16 4.85
CA ARG A 43 -4.50 22.94 3.74
C ARG A 43 -2.97 22.85 3.69
N ASN A 44 -2.41 21.77 4.24
CA ASN A 44 -0.98 21.47 4.23
C ASN A 44 -0.73 19.97 4.12
N PRO A 45 0.27 19.54 3.34
CA PRO A 45 0.68 18.14 3.30
C PRO A 45 1.12 17.65 4.68
N CYS A 46 0.80 16.39 4.96
CA CYS A 46 1.05 15.76 6.24
C CYS A 46 2.55 15.55 6.53
N TRP A 47 2.91 15.57 7.78
CA TRP A 47 4.12 14.93 8.28
C TRP A 47 3.79 13.50 8.72
N LEU A 48 4.56 12.53 8.24
CA LEU A 48 4.36 11.12 8.55
C LEU A 48 5.49 10.57 9.42
N ILE A 49 5.15 10.08 10.60
CA ILE A 49 6.05 9.32 11.47
C ILE A 49 5.66 7.86 11.37
N GLY A 50 6.44 7.08 10.63
CA GLY A 50 6.17 5.68 10.35
C GLY A 50 7.22 4.73 10.90
N SER A 51 7.05 3.44 10.63
CA SER A 51 8.05 2.42 10.91
C SER A 51 8.42 1.63 9.65
N GLY A 52 9.61 1.03 9.66
CA GLY A 52 10.08 0.19 8.57
C GLY A 52 10.57 0.95 7.33
N PRO A 53 11.20 0.24 6.38
CA PRO A 53 11.85 0.86 5.22
C PRO A 53 10.87 1.25 4.10
N TRP A 54 9.60 0.86 4.22
CA TRP A 54 8.61 1.04 3.16
C TRP A 54 7.99 2.43 3.11
N SER A 55 7.78 3.11 4.26
CA SER A 55 7.10 4.41 4.29
C SER A 55 7.75 5.47 3.39
N PRO A 56 9.08 5.69 3.42
CA PRO A 56 9.72 6.64 2.52
C PRO A 56 9.64 6.24 1.04
N GLN A 57 9.55 4.94 0.77
CA GLN A 57 9.44 4.45 -0.61
C GLN A 57 8.00 4.56 -1.12
N LEU A 58 6.98 4.26 -0.31
CA LEU A 58 5.58 4.37 -0.70
C LEU A 58 5.19 5.81 -1.04
N TYR A 59 5.65 6.76 -0.23
CA TYR A 59 5.22 8.16 -0.29
C TYR A 59 6.25 9.10 -0.90
N ARG A 60 7.24 8.57 -1.64
CA ARG A 60 8.19 9.40 -2.38
C ARG A 60 7.44 10.26 -3.42
N GLY A 61 7.57 11.58 -3.32
CA GLY A 61 6.92 12.52 -4.25
C GLY A 61 5.40 12.55 -4.15
N HIS A 62 4.82 12.04 -3.05
CA HIS A 62 3.38 12.08 -2.84
C HIS A 62 2.94 13.47 -2.37
N GLU A 63 1.92 14.04 -3.03
CA GLU A 63 1.43 15.40 -2.76
C GLU A 63 0.90 15.61 -1.34
N ASP A 64 0.35 14.56 -0.72
CA ASP A 64 -0.22 14.62 0.62
C ASP A 64 0.81 14.49 1.75
N VAL A 65 2.10 14.29 1.41
CA VAL A 65 3.16 14.03 2.41
C VAL A 65 4.37 14.92 2.18
N ALA A 66 4.58 15.88 3.07
CA ALA A 66 5.72 16.80 3.00
C ALA A 66 7.01 16.21 3.59
N ARG A 67 6.90 15.44 4.68
CA ARG A 67 8.05 14.86 5.39
C ARG A 67 7.74 13.50 5.98
N ILE A 68 8.75 12.63 5.98
CA ILE A 68 8.63 11.27 6.53
C ILE A 68 9.80 11.00 7.47
N TRP A 69 9.48 10.55 8.67
CA TRP A 69 10.44 9.97 9.61
C TRP A 69 10.11 8.50 9.80
N SER A 70 11.01 7.65 9.35
CA SER A 70 10.87 6.20 9.52
C SER A 70 11.68 5.74 10.74
N LEU A 71 10.98 5.37 11.80
CA LEU A 71 11.60 4.92 13.03
C LEU A 71 11.95 3.43 12.91
N PHE A 72 13.23 3.14 12.68
CA PHE A 72 13.72 1.79 12.51
C PHE A 72 14.00 1.09 13.85
N GLY A 73 13.68 -0.22 13.89
CA GLY A 73 14.21 -1.18 14.82
C GLY A 73 13.29 -1.57 15.96
N ARG A 74 12.74 -2.81 15.85
CA ARG A 74 12.13 -3.48 17.01
C ARG A 74 13.14 -3.75 18.14
N HIS A 75 14.43 -3.77 17.82
CA HIS A 75 15.52 -4.18 18.71
C HIS A 75 16.58 -3.09 18.95
N THR A 76 16.51 -1.94 18.25
CA THR A 76 17.41 -0.83 18.53
C THR A 76 16.92 -0.09 19.77
N PRO A 77 17.78 0.18 20.75
CA PRO A 77 17.43 1.02 21.88
C PRO A 77 16.85 2.33 21.37
N PHE A 78 15.66 2.65 21.82
CA PHE A 78 14.78 3.70 21.36
C PHE A 78 15.46 5.08 21.22
N LEU A 79 16.42 5.37 22.09
CA LEU A 79 17.11 6.66 22.16
C LEU A 79 18.36 6.76 21.28
N LEU A 80 18.82 5.68 20.65
CA LEU A 80 20.10 5.67 19.92
C LEU A 80 19.96 5.96 18.40
N GLY A 81 18.75 6.09 17.89
CA GLY A 81 18.52 6.31 16.45
C GLY A 81 18.46 7.79 16.08
N PRO A 82 19.26 8.29 15.11
CA PRO A 82 19.20 9.70 14.68
C PRO A 82 17.83 10.11 14.15
N THR A 83 17.10 9.17 13.54
CA THR A 83 15.73 9.42 13.02
C THR A 83 14.74 9.67 14.15
N TRP A 84 14.94 9.02 15.30
CA TRP A 84 14.11 9.26 16.47
C TRP A 84 14.26 10.69 17.00
N TRP A 85 15.49 11.19 17.10
CA TRP A 85 15.76 12.56 17.51
C TRP A 85 15.22 13.58 16.52
N ARG A 86 15.28 13.29 15.21
CA ARG A 86 14.66 14.15 14.18
C ARG A 86 13.14 14.21 14.36
N ALA A 87 12.47 13.08 14.58
CA ALA A 87 11.04 13.05 14.87
C ALA A 87 10.69 13.76 16.17
N PHE A 88 11.48 13.56 17.23
CA PHE A 88 11.35 14.28 18.50
C PHE A 88 11.40 15.79 18.31
N TRP A 89 12.43 16.32 17.63
CA TRP A 89 12.55 17.75 17.40
C TRP A 89 11.48 18.29 16.47
N ALA A 90 11.00 17.49 15.50
CA ALA A 90 9.87 17.86 14.66
C ALA A 90 8.60 18.04 15.49
N LEU A 91 8.28 17.09 16.36
CA LEU A 91 7.14 17.16 17.27
C LEU A 91 7.26 18.34 18.25
N ARG A 92 8.43 18.53 18.84
CA ARG A 92 8.66 19.62 19.79
C ARG A 92 8.48 21.02 19.17
N ARG A 93 8.76 21.17 17.88
CA ARG A 93 8.65 22.43 17.13
C ARG A 93 7.36 22.54 16.32
N SER A 94 6.45 21.57 16.44
CA SER A 94 5.24 21.52 15.61
C SER A 94 4.15 22.53 16.01
N GLY A 95 4.36 23.32 17.07
CA GLY A 95 3.43 24.36 17.50
C GLY A 95 2.04 23.80 17.78
N LYS A 96 1.01 24.38 17.15
CA LYS A 96 -0.40 23.97 17.28
C LYS A 96 -0.83 22.86 16.30
N SER A 97 0.11 22.26 15.55
CA SER A 97 -0.20 21.20 14.58
C SER A 97 -0.98 20.04 15.19
N PRO A 98 -2.07 19.56 14.56
CA PRO A 98 -2.82 18.41 15.02
C PRO A 98 -2.06 17.12 14.84
N ILE A 99 -2.20 16.16 15.75
CA ILE A 99 -1.50 14.90 15.75
C ILE A 99 -2.49 13.75 15.75
N TYR A 100 -2.44 12.92 14.72
CA TYR A 100 -3.30 11.75 14.52
C TYR A 100 -2.50 10.47 14.76
N VAL A 101 -2.78 9.78 15.87
CA VAL A 101 -2.12 8.53 16.25
C VAL A 101 -2.98 7.36 15.79
N CYS A 102 -2.56 6.71 14.69
CA CYS A 102 -3.29 5.62 14.03
C CYS A 102 -2.90 4.23 14.59
N GLU A 103 -2.57 4.14 15.87
CA GLU A 103 -2.23 2.87 16.54
C GLU A 103 -3.34 2.46 17.50
N THR A 104 -3.58 1.14 17.55
CA THR A 104 -4.57 0.56 18.44
C THR A 104 -4.13 0.56 19.89
N SER A 105 -5.07 0.60 20.81
CA SER A 105 -4.79 0.65 22.26
C SER A 105 -3.99 -0.53 22.79
N SER A 106 -4.09 -1.70 22.16
CA SER A 106 -3.38 -2.92 22.52
C SER A 106 -1.94 -3.01 21.99
N SER A 107 -1.51 -2.05 21.13
CA SER A 107 -0.22 -2.18 20.46
C SER A 107 0.95 -1.76 21.35
N HIS A 108 2.03 -2.55 21.33
CA HIS A 108 3.32 -2.15 21.95
C HIS A 108 3.88 -0.85 21.33
N ALA A 109 3.47 -0.52 20.10
CA ALA A 109 3.84 0.70 19.42
C ALA A 109 3.29 1.92 20.13
N LEU A 110 2.05 1.86 20.63
CA LEU A 110 1.40 2.99 21.32
C LEU A 110 2.18 3.43 22.57
N LYS A 111 2.72 2.49 23.34
CA LYS A 111 3.57 2.84 24.51
C LYS A 111 4.79 3.66 24.12
N ARG A 112 5.42 3.31 22.98
CA ARG A 112 6.60 4.02 22.45
C ARG A 112 6.23 5.39 21.89
N ILE A 113 5.08 5.50 21.24
CA ILE A 113 4.54 6.76 20.72
C ILE A 113 4.21 7.70 21.88
N ASN A 114 3.51 7.22 22.89
CA ASN A 114 3.20 8.01 24.09
C ASN A 114 4.44 8.53 24.80
N ALA A 115 5.49 7.70 24.91
CA ALA A 115 6.77 8.13 25.46
C ALA A 115 7.42 9.23 24.61
N LEU A 116 7.36 9.12 23.27
CA LEU A 116 7.88 10.14 22.36
C LEU A 116 7.10 11.46 22.48
N LEU A 117 5.77 11.40 22.51
CA LEU A 117 4.91 12.58 22.66
C LEU A 117 5.16 13.27 23.99
N LYS A 118 5.23 12.51 25.08
CA LYS A 118 5.52 13.03 26.43
C LYS A 118 6.89 13.71 26.51
N LEU A 119 7.95 13.07 25.98
CA LEU A 119 9.28 13.65 25.94
C LEU A 119 9.34 14.92 25.07
N ALA A 120 8.64 14.93 23.94
CA ALA A 120 8.53 16.11 23.10
C ALA A 120 7.66 17.22 23.72
N ARG A 121 7.05 16.97 24.89
CA ARG A 121 6.11 17.89 25.58
C ARG A 121 4.96 18.30 24.67
N VAL A 122 4.41 17.35 23.92
CA VAL A 122 3.21 17.55 23.11
C VAL A 122 2.00 17.60 24.05
N GLU A 123 1.17 18.62 23.87
CA GLU A 123 -0.08 18.79 24.62
C GLU A 123 -1.09 17.70 24.19
N PRO A 124 -1.71 16.96 25.15
CA PRO A 124 -2.66 15.88 24.83
C PRO A 124 -3.85 16.37 23.99
N GLU A 125 -4.29 17.61 24.19
CA GLU A 125 -5.40 18.26 23.50
C GLU A 125 -5.17 18.42 21.98
N ARG A 126 -3.93 18.31 21.53
CA ARG A 126 -3.56 18.31 20.12
C ARG A 126 -3.61 16.93 19.47
N CYS A 127 -3.81 15.88 20.28
CA CYS A 127 -3.72 14.50 19.83
C CYS A 127 -5.11 13.88 19.68
N VAL A 128 -5.32 13.16 18.59
CA VAL A 128 -6.44 12.23 18.39
C VAL A 128 -5.88 10.83 18.31
N PHE A 129 -6.47 9.89 19.06
CA PHE A 129 -6.05 8.49 19.10
C PHE A 129 -7.13 7.61 18.46
N LEU A 130 -6.70 6.69 17.59
CA LEU A 130 -7.61 5.72 16.98
C LEU A 130 -8.20 4.78 18.05
N ARG A 131 -9.53 4.71 18.09
CA ARG A 131 -10.29 3.81 18.96
C ARG A 131 -10.96 2.73 18.12
N GLU A 132 -10.62 1.47 18.39
CA GLU A 132 -11.19 0.32 17.67
C GLU A 132 -12.52 -0.15 18.26
N ASP A 133 -12.74 0.10 19.54
CA ASP A 133 -13.97 -0.22 20.26
C ASP A 133 -15.22 0.51 19.74
N GLU A 134 -15.03 1.63 19.06
CA GLU A 134 -16.11 2.40 18.43
C GLU A 134 -16.38 2.02 16.97
N ALA A 135 -15.64 1.02 16.41
CA ALA A 135 -15.75 0.63 15.01
C ALA A 135 -16.84 -0.44 14.81
N PRO A 136 -17.68 -0.32 13.77
CA PRO A 136 -18.54 -1.42 13.33
C PRO A 136 -17.71 -2.69 13.02
N ALA A 137 -18.26 -3.85 13.37
CA ALA A 137 -17.52 -5.13 13.23
C ALA A 137 -17.01 -5.40 11.82
N ASP A 138 -17.76 -4.99 10.80
CA ASP A 138 -17.45 -5.20 9.37
C ASP A 138 -16.92 -3.94 8.67
N GLU A 139 -16.57 -2.88 9.43
CA GLU A 139 -16.09 -1.63 8.84
C GLU A 139 -14.76 -1.88 8.10
N HIS A 140 -14.71 -1.43 6.84
CA HIS A 140 -13.46 -1.49 6.07
C HIS A 140 -12.39 -0.59 6.71
N ARG A 141 -11.14 -1.05 6.75
CA ARG A 141 -10.04 -0.35 7.44
C ARG A 141 -9.83 1.09 6.95
N VAL A 142 -10.04 1.35 5.67
CA VAL A 142 -9.97 2.72 5.12
C VAL A 142 -11.11 3.58 5.67
N ASP A 143 -12.33 3.05 5.74
CA ASP A 143 -13.49 3.81 6.23
C ASP A 143 -13.32 4.18 7.70
N GLY A 144 -12.80 3.25 8.51
CA GLY A 144 -12.41 3.50 9.89
C GLY A 144 -11.35 4.60 10.03
N LEU A 145 -10.34 4.60 9.15
CA LEU A 145 -9.32 5.66 9.14
C LEU A 145 -9.91 7.01 8.70
N LEU A 146 -10.82 7.04 7.74
CA LEU A 146 -11.49 8.27 7.31
C LEU A 146 -12.43 8.80 8.41
N ARG A 147 -13.20 7.92 9.07
CA ARG A 147 -14.03 8.28 10.23
C ARG A 147 -13.17 8.88 11.35
N PHE A 148 -12.03 8.25 11.65
CA PHE A 148 -11.04 8.75 12.58
C PHE A 148 -10.49 10.14 12.18
N GLY A 149 -10.18 10.35 10.90
CA GLY A 149 -9.69 11.63 10.39
C GLY A 149 -10.70 12.79 10.45
N LYS A 150 -11.99 12.49 10.64
CA LYS A 150 -13.03 13.52 10.86
C LYS A 150 -13.00 14.11 12.26
N GLN A 151 -12.39 13.43 13.23
CA GLN A 151 -12.27 13.94 14.59
C GLN A 151 -11.34 15.17 14.61
N THR A 152 -11.68 16.16 15.43
CA THR A 152 -10.87 17.37 15.64
C THR A 152 -10.20 17.30 17.01
N PRO A 153 -8.88 17.53 17.11
CA PRO A 153 -8.25 17.69 18.41
C PRO A 153 -8.90 18.80 19.22
N SER A 154 -9.08 18.61 20.53
CA SER A 154 -9.78 19.58 21.40
C SER A 154 -9.08 20.95 21.52
N ALA A 155 -7.80 21.03 21.14
CA ALA A 155 -7.06 22.28 21.03
C ALA A 155 -7.47 23.15 19.82
N LEU A 156 -8.32 22.65 18.91
CA LEU A 156 -8.74 23.34 17.68
C LEU A 156 -10.25 23.52 17.65
N GLN A 157 -10.71 24.60 17.02
CA GLN A 157 -12.14 24.80 16.76
C GLN A 157 -12.58 23.94 15.55
N VAL A 158 -13.71 23.25 15.67
CA VAL A 158 -14.21 22.35 14.63
C VAL A 158 -14.58 23.10 13.36
N GLU A 159 -15.14 24.29 13.53
CA GLU A 159 -15.64 25.15 12.45
C GLU A 159 -14.52 25.64 11.54
N ASP A 160 -13.33 25.84 12.09
CA ASP A 160 -12.16 26.31 11.34
C ASP A 160 -11.59 25.24 10.41
N TYR A 161 -11.79 23.97 10.75
CA TYR A 161 -11.22 22.80 10.07
C TYR A 161 -12.28 21.74 9.80
N ALA A 162 -13.36 22.13 9.13
CA ALA A 162 -14.40 21.19 8.71
C ALA A 162 -13.81 20.09 7.84
N TRP A 163 -14.32 18.88 7.99
CA TRP A 163 -13.90 17.78 7.15
C TRP A 163 -14.38 17.97 5.70
N VAL A 164 -13.67 17.39 4.75
CA VAL A 164 -14.00 17.41 3.33
C VAL A 164 -14.15 15.99 2.80
N ASP A 165 -14.99 15.82 1.80
CA ASP A 165 -15.08 14.52 1.14
C ASP A 165 -13.77 14.17 0.43
N THR A 166 -13.38 12.91 0.55
CA THR A 166 -12.21 12.35 -0.11
C THR A 166 -12.49 10.95 -0.59
N ALA A 167 -11.74 10.50 -1.58
CA ALA A 167 -11.84 9.13 -2.08
C ALA A 167 -11.49 8.13 -0.98
N SER A 168 -12.24 7.03 -0.94
CA SER A 168 -12.00 5.93 0.01
C SER A 168 -11.05 4.85 -0.54
N ALA A 169 -10.33 5.16 -1.62
CA ALA A 169 -9.36 4.26 -2.23
C ALA A 169 -7.94 4.80 -2.03
N PRO A 170 -6.97 3.94 -1.70
CA PRO A 170 -5.57 4.32 -1.62
C PRO A 170 -5.03 4.80 -2.97
N ARG A 171 -4.17 5.82 -2.92
CA ARG A 171 -3.42 6.35 -4.06
C ARG A 171 -1.94 6.28 -3.77
N LEU A 172 -1.18 5.81 -4.74
CA LEU A 172 0.27 5.84 -4.73
C LEU A 172 0.76 6.47 -6.02
N ARG A 173 1.99 6.96 -6.01
CA ARG A 173 2.57 7.65 -7.17
C ARG A 173 3.90 7.06 -7.58
N VAL A 174 4.11 7.04 -8.88
CA VAL A 174 5.37 6.72 -9.55
C VAL A 174 5.76 7.93 -10.39
N SER A 175 7.01 8.35 -10.35
CA SER A 175 7.50 9.42 -11.20
C SER A 175 7.73 8.95 -12.64
N ASP A 176 7.78 9.89 -13.59
CA ASP A 176 8.06 9.55 -14.98
C ASP A 176 9.44 8.92 -15.16
N GLU A 177 10.43 9.36 -14.37
CA GLU A 177 11.75 8.74 -14.32
C GLU A 177 11.67 7.25 -13.89
N GLU A 178 10.86 6.95 -12.87
CA GLU A 178 10.66 5.57 -12.40
C GLU A 178 9.90 4.72 -13.42
N ARG A 179 8.94 5.30 -14.16
CA ARG A 179 8.24 4.64 -15.27
C ARG A 179 9.22 4.32 -16.41
N LEU A 180 10.04 5.28 -16.80
CA LEU A 180 11.06 5.09 -17.84
C LEU A 180 12.09 4.03 -17.43
N ALA A 181 12.56 4.06 -16.17
CA ALA A 181 13.47 3.07 -15.64
C ALA A 181 12.83 1.65 -15.58
N CYS A 182 11.54 1.57 -15.26
CA CYS A 182 10.80 0.31 -15.29
C CYS A 182 10.64 -0.19 -16.74
N ALA A 183 10.28 0.66 -17.69
CA ALA A 183 10.17 0.32 -19.11
C ALA A 183 11.49 -0.17 -19.68
N ALA A 184 12.61 0.52 -19.40
CA ALA A 184 13.95 0.11 -19.80
C ALA A 184 14.32 -1.27 -19.22
N TRP A 185 13.98 -1.49 -17.95
CA TRP A 185 14.20 -2.79 -17.31
C TRP A 185 13.35 -3.89 -17.94
N VAL A 186 12.05 -3.68 -18.19
CA VAL A 186 11.16 -4.64 -18.87
C VAL A 186 11.71 -4.98 -20.26
N ARG A 187 12.21 -3.98 -20.99
CA ARG A 187 12.86 -4.18 -22.29
C ARG A 187 14.12 -5.02 -22.17
N SER A 188 14.97 -4.76 -21.16
CA SER A 188 16.18 -5.55 -20.94
C SER A 188 15.92 -7.02 -20.59
N GLN A 189 14.70 -7.33 -20.09
CA GLN A 189 14.26 -8.70 -19.85
C GLN A 189 13.62 -9.35 -21.09
N GLY A 190 13.43 -8.63 -22.19
CA GLY A 190 12.73 -9.14 -23.38
C GLY A 190 11.22 -9.26 -23.22
N TRP A 191 10.61 -8.46 -22.33
CA TRP A 191 9.16 -8.56 -22.01
C TRP A 191 8.30 -7.45 -22.60
N SER A 192 8.84 -6.59 -23.46
CA SER A 192 8.14 -5.38 -23.96
C SER A 192 6.78 -5.66 -24.57
N GLU A 193 6.67 -6.73 -25.34
CA GLU A 193 5.45 -7.10 -26.06
C GLU A 193 4.66 -8.21 -25.35
N ARG A 194 5.06 -8.59 -24.15
CA ARG A 194 4.45 -9.68 -23.39
C ARG A 194 3.49 -9.14 -22.33
N PRO A 195 2.24 -9.64 -22.25
CA PRO A 195 1.38 -9.36 -21.10
C PRO A 195 2.05 -9.83 -19.81
N ILE A 196 2.27 -8.91 -18.85
CA ILE A 196 2.93 -9.24 -17.58
C ILE A 196 1.87 -9.62 -16.56
N ILE A 197 1.95 -10.81 -16.01
CA ILE A 197 1.11 -11.31 -14.92
C ILE A 197 1.97 -11.39 -13.66
N LEU A 198 1.61 -10.60 -12.65
CA LEU A 198 2.27 -10.61 -11.37
C LEU A 198 1.63 -11.64 -10.44
N VAL A 199 2.44 -12.41 -9.73
CA VAL A 199 1.94 -13.40 -8.75
C VAL A 199 2.69 -13.21 -7.44
N GLN A 200 1.96 -12.93 -6.35
CA GLN A 200 2.52 -12.80 -5.00
C GLN A 200 2.04 -13.96 -4.13
N PRO A 201 2.77 -15.09 -4.13
CA PRO A 201 2.32 -16.30 -3.45
C PRO A 201 2.64 -16.31 -1.97
N GLY A 202 3.59 -15.48 -1.54
CA GLY A 202 4.09 -15.46 -0.18
C GLY A 202 3.54 -14.34 0.67
N ASN A 203 3.70 -14.51 1.97
CA ASN A 203 3.42 -13.51 2.98
C ASN A 203 4.52 -13.54 4.05
N ARG A 204 4.48 -12.62 5.02
CA ARG A 204 5.49 -12.56 6.10
C ARG A 204 5.64 -13.88 6.88
N ARG A 205 4.61 -14.73 6.93
CA ARG A 205 4.61 -15.97 7.70
C ARG A 205 5.13 -17.15 6.89
N SER A 206 5.16 -17.06 5.54
CA SER A 206 5.56 -18.15 4.63
C SER A 206 6.97 -18.67 4.87
N MET A 207 7.86 -17.83 5.41
CA MET A 207 9.24 -18.18 5.66
C MET A 207 9.62 -18.05 7.13
N ARG A 208 10.29 -19.06 7.68
CA ARG A 208 10.91 -19.01 9.00
C ARG A 208 12.39 -19.37 8.91
N ARG A 209 13.29 -18.47 9.34
CA ARG A 209 14.76 -18.66 9.31
C ARG A 209 15.26 -19.15 7.95
N ARG A 210 14.77 -18.55 6.84
CA ARG A 210 15.09 -18.90 5.44
C ARG A 210 14.61 -20.30 4.97
N ARG A 211 13.73 -20.96 5.73
CA ARG A 211 13.11 -22.22 5.34
C ARG A 211 11.61 -22.02 5.15
N LEU A 212 11.02 -22.74 4.20
CA LEU A 212 9.57 -22.82 4.04
C LEU A 212 8.96 -23.33 5.36
N ARG A 213 7.97 -22.62 5.85
CA ARG A 213 7.24 -23.04 7.04
C ARG A 213 6.35 -24.22 6.66
N ARG A 214 6.58 -25.38 7.28
CA ARG A 214 5.71 -26.55 7.14
C ARG A 214 4.75 -26.56 8.32
N GLY A 215 3.45 -26.73 8.05
CA GLY A 215 2.44 -26.93 9.09
C GLY A 215 1.20 -26.05 8.95
N PRO A 216 0.10 -26.36 9.65
CA PRO A 216 -1.25 -25.80 9.46
C PRO A 216 -1.46 -24.38 10.02
N ILE A 217 -0.41 -23.63 10.32
CA ILE A 217 -0.48 -22.35 11.07
C ILE A 217 -0.47 -21.11 10.15
N ASP A 218 -0.44 -21.27 8.84
CA ASP A 218 -0.49 -20.11 7.93
C ASP A 218 -1.77 -20.17 7.09
N ASP A 219 -2.81 -19.53 7.60
CA ASP A 219 -4.11 -19.35 6.96
C ASP A 219 -4.04 -18.71 5.57
N LYS A 220 -2.89 -18.07 5.24
CA LYS A 220 -2.62 -17.38 3.97
C LYS A 220 -1.68 -18.18 3.05
N ALA A 221 -1.35 -19.41 3.37
CA ALA A 221 -0.44 -20.22 2.57
C ALA A 221 -1.20 -21.10 1.58
N TRP A 222 -1.30 -20.68 0.33
CA TRP A 222 -1.85 -21.53 -0.72
C TRP A 222 -0.80 -22.58 -1.13
N PRO A 223 -1.18 -23.87 -1.29
CA PRO A 223 -0.23 -24.95 -1.54
C PRO A 223 0.60 -24.74 -2.80
N LEU A 224 1.88 -25.15 -2.74
CA LEU A 224 2.80 -25.09 -3.87
C LEU A 224 2.24 -25.84 -5.11
N SER A 225 1.61 -26.98 -4.90
CA SER A 225 0.95 -27.77 -5.97
C SER A 225 -0.19 -26.98 -6.65
N LYS A 226 -0.95 -26.20 -5.89
CA LYS A 226 -2.03 -25.36 -6.43
C LYS A 226 -1.45 -24.16 -7.19
N TRP A 227 -0.41 -23.50 -6.67
CA TRP A 227 0.30 -22.45 -7.40
C TRP A 227 0.83 -22.97 -8.73
N SER A 228 1.57 -24.08 -8.72
CA SER A 228 2.14 -24.64 -9.93
C SER A 228 1.09 -25.08 -10.97
N ALA A 229 -0.04 -25.62 -10.50
CA ALA A 229 -1.16 -25.98 -11.39
C ALA A 229 -1.80 -24.73 -12.00
N LEU A 230 -2.04 -23.67 -11.20
CA LEU A 230 -2.58 -22.41 -11.70
C LEU A 230 -1.67 -21.80 -12.77
N LEU A 231 -0.35 -21.75 -12.52
CA LEU A 231 0.61 -21.18 -13.47
C LEU A 231 0.59 -21.92 -14.80
N ARG A 232 0.47 -23.26 -14.79
CA ARG A 232 0.31 -24.05 -16.02
C ARG A 232 -0.98 -23.73 -16.76
N CYS A 233 -2.12 -23.62 -16.05
CA CYS A 233 -3.40 -23.23 -16.65
C CYS A 233 -3.33 -21.84 -17.28
N VAL A 234 -2.72 -20.88 -16.59
CA VAL A 234 -2.54 -19.50 -17.08
C VAL A 234 -1.64 -19.49 -18.33
N GLN A 235 -0.50 -20.18 -18.29
CA GLN A 235 0.43 -20.24 -19.42
C GLN A 235 -0.16 -20.93 -20.63
N GLN A 236 -0.91 -22.02 -20.45
CA GLN A 236 -1.60 -22.71 -21.54
C GLN A 236 -2.66 -21.80 -22.22
N ASN A 237 -3.37 -20.98 -21.41
CA ASN A 237 -4.42 -20.10 -21.94
C ASN A 237 -3.84 -18.80 -22.56
N LEU A 238 -2.69 -18.35 -22.09
CA LEU A 238 -2.01 -17.14 -22.57
C LEU A 238 -0.49 -17.44 -22.75
N PRO A 239 -0.09 -18.20 -23.80
CA PRO A 239 1.28 -18.66 -23.97
C PRO A 239 2.32 -17.54 -24.07
N GLN A 240 1.94 -16.38 -24.60
CA GLN A 240 2.82 -15.21 -24.73
C GLN A 240 2.99 -14.42 -23.43
N ALA A 241 2.26 -14.74 -22.34
CA ALA A 241 2.37 -14.00 -21.10
C ALA A 241 3.74 -14.21 -20.43
N GLN A 242 4.23 -13.16 -19.79
CA GLN A 242 5.33 -13.24 -18.85
C GLN A 242 4.78 -13.34 -17.44
N ILE A 243 4.98 -14.47 -16.79
CA ILE A 243 4.57 -14.66 -15.39
C ILE A 243 5.74 -14.32 -14.47
N VAL A 244 5.52 -13.37 -13.56
CA VAL A 244 6.51 -12.89 -12.60
C VAL A 244 6.05 -13.20 -11.19
N LEU A 245 6.68 -14.17 -10.55
CA LEU A 245 6.50 -14.43 -9.12
C LEU A 245 7.24 -13.36 -8.32
N CYS A 246 6.51 -12.59 -7.54
CA CYS A 246 7.03 -11.50 -6.74
C CYS A 246 7.20 -11.91 -5.29
N GLY A 247 8.22 -11.39 -4.63
CA GLY A 247 8.41 -11.61 -3.20
C GLY A 247 9.55 -10.78 -2.63
N SER A 248 9.67 -10.82 -1.32
CA SER A 248 10.83 -10.29 -0.61
C SER A 248 12.07 -11.18 -0.84
N ARG A 249 13.26 -10.65 -0.52
CA ARG A 249 14.50 -11.45 -0.57
C ARG A 249 14.43 -12.74 0.27
N GLN A 250 13.65 -12.72 1.35
CA GLN A 250 13.45 -13.89 2.21
C GLN A 250 12.56 -14.96 1.56
N GLU A 251 11.68 -14.56 0.64
CA GLU A 251 10.73 -15.44 -0.04
C GLU A 251 11.28 -16.05 -1.34
N LEU A 252 12.48 -15.65 -1.79
CA LEU A 252 13.10 -16.21 -3.00
C LEU A 252 13.13 -17.75 -3.03
N PRO A 253 13.39 -18.49 -1.91
CA PRO A 253 13.30 -19.96 -1.92
C PRO A 253 11.88 -20.48 -2.22
N LEU A 254 10.83 -19.81 -1.75
CA LEU A 254 9.44 -20.15 -2.08
C LEU A 254 9.19 -19.96 -3.57
N LEU A 255 9.56 -18.80 -4.12
CA LEU A 255 9.38 -18.47 -5.53
C LEU A 255 10.12 -19.50 -6.43
N HIS A 256 11.34 -19.87 -6.04
CA HIS A 256 12.12 -20.89 -6.74
C HIS A 256 11.43 -22.26 -6.71
N SER A 257 10.90 -22.67 -5.54
CA SER A 257 10.18 -23.95 -5.41
C SER A 257 8.92 -23.98 -6.27
N ILE A 258 8.15 -22.88 -6.32
CA ILE A 258 6.95 -22.78 -7.17
C ILE A 258 7.33 -22.86 -8.64
N ARG A 259 8.36 -22.13 -9.07
CA ARG A 259 8.85 -22.15 -10.45
C ARG A 259 9.27 -23.57 -10.89
N LEU A 260 10.07 -24.26 -10.07
CA LEU A 260 10.49 -25.64 -10.36
C LEU A 260 9.29 -26.59 -10.46
N ALA A 261 8.33 -26.48 -9.54
CA ALA A 261 7.14 -27.32 -9.56
C ALA A 261 6.21 -27.01 -10.74
N ALA A 262 6.20 -25.78 -11.25
CA ALA A 262 5.46 -25.42 -12.45
C ALA A 262 6.08 -26.03 -13.71
N GLY A 263 7.40 -26.13 -13.77
CA GLY A 263 8.13 -26.67 -14.93
C GLY A 263 7.97 -25.80 -16.19
N LEU A 264 7.89 -24.47 -16.00
CA LEU A 264 7.68 -23.49 -17.07
C LEU A 264 8.87 -22.53 -17.14
N ASP A 265 9.50 -22.42 -18.31
CA ASP A 265 10.67 -21.55 -18.51
C ASP A 265 10.30 -20.06 -18.48
N GLU A 266 9.09 -19.72 -18.89
CA GLU A 266 8.56 -18.35 -18.89
C GLU A 266 8.23 -17.81 -17.50
N VAL A 267 8.21 -18.67 -16.48
CA VAL A 267 7.96 -18.24 -15.10
C VAL A 267 9.27 -17.81 -14.45
N VAL A 268 9.34 -16.57 -14.01
CA VAL A 268 10.50 -16.05 -13.29
C VAL A 268 10.14 -15.70 -11.85
N GLY A 269 11.03 -15.98 -10.91
CA GLY A 269 10.86 -15.62 -9.49
C GLY A 269 11.84 -14.53 -9.09
N LEU A 270 11.34 -13.34 -8.71
CA LEU A 270 12.16 -12.16 -8.50
C LEU A 270 11.87 -11.44 -7.18
N TYR A 271 12.93 -10.92 -6.57
CA TYR A 271 12.80 -9.81 -5.65
C TYR A 271 12.65 -8.51 -6.43
N LEU A 272 11.53 -7.83 -6.25
CA LEU A 272 11.30 -6.51 -6.83
C LEU A 272 11.49 -5.42 -5.76
N PRO A 273 12.39 -4.45 -5.95
CA PRO A 273 12.39 -3.24 -5.15
C PRO A 273 11.02 -2.57 -5.17
N LEU A 274 10.59 -1.99 -4.04
CA LEU A 274 9.22 -1.50 -3.87
C LEU A 274 8.80 -0.53 -4.98
N ARG A 275 9.65 0.42 -5.35
CA ARG A 275 9.36 1.41 -6.41
C ARG A 275 9.19 0.75 -7.78
N ARG A 276 9.96 -0.30 -8.08
CA ARG A 276 9.79 -1.08 -9.32
C ARG A 276 8.51 -1.90 -9.29
N LEU A 277 8.12 -2.45 -8.14
CA LEU A 277 6.83 -3.14 -7.98
C LEU A 277 5.67 -2.18 -8.26
N LEU A 278 5.70 -0.94 -7.73
CA LEU A 278 4.69 0.07 -8.00
C LEU A 278 4.58 0.34 -9.52
N ALA A 279 5.71 0.66 -10.16
CA ALA A 279 5.74 0.96 -11.60
C ALA A 279 5.29 -0.23 -12.46
N LEU A 280 5.65 -1.45 -12.05
CA LEU A 280 5.23 -2.66 -12.75
C LEU A 280 3.74 -2.95 -12.59
N CYS A 281 3.15 -2.63 -11.44
CA CYS A 281 1.69 -2.73 -11.23
C CYS A 281 0.89 -1.78 -12.13
N GLU A 282 1.42 -0.61 -12.50
CA GLU A 282 0.75 0.30 -13.44
C GLU A 282 0.53 -0.33 -14.83
N VAL A 283 1.43 -1.22 -15.26
CA VAL A 283 1.43 -1.79 -16.61
C VAL A 283 1.09 -3.29 -16.64
N ALA A 284 1.06 -3.93 -15.48
CA ALA A 284 0.73 -5.35 -15.40
C ALA A 284 -0.70 -5.61 -15.91
N ARG A 285 -0.85 -6.73 -16.65
CA ARG A 285 -2.17 -7.22 -17.06
C ARG A 285 -3.06 -7.49 -15.85
N CYS A 286 -2.49 -8.10 -14.81
CA CYS A 286 -3.15 -8.32 -13.53
C CYS A 286 -2.12 -8.77 -12.46
N MET A 287 -2.60 -8.81 -11.21
CA MET A 287 -1.90 -9.51 -10.13
C MET A 287 -2.81 -10.59 -9.52
N ILE A 288 -2.21 -11.74 -9.16
CA ILE A 288 -2.85 -12.78 -8.34
C ILE A 288 -2.04 -12.85 -7.04
N SER A 289 -2.68 -12.68 -5.90
CA SER A 289 -1.99 -12.53 -4.62
C SER A 289 -2.77 -13.17 -3.48
N VAL A 290 -2.08 -13.67 -2.48
CA VAL A 290 -2.69 -13.82 -1.16
C VAL A 290 -2.88 -12.45 -0.50
N ASP A 291 -3.72 -12.34 0.54
CA ASP A 291 -3.96 -11.08 1.26
C ASP A 291 -2.67 -10.55 1.92
N THR A 292 -2.03 -9.59 1.25
CA THR A 292 -0.72 -9.02 1.63
C THR A 292 -0.56 -7.56 1.19
N GLY A 293 0.50 -6.90 1.68
CA GLY A 293 0.82 -5.52 1.29
C GLY A 293 0.96 -5.30 -0.22
N PRO A 294 1.63 -6.17 -0.99
CA PRO A 294 1.68 -6.09 -2.45
C PRO A 294 0.31 -6.08 -3.15
N ALA A 295 -0.70 -6.79 -2.64
CA ALA A 295 -2.06 -6.74 -3.17
C ALA A 295 -2.66 -5.33 -3.07
N HIS A 296 -2.49 -4.68 -1.91
CA HIS A 296 -2.93 -3.30 -1.72
C HIS A 296 -2.19 -2.32 -2.64
N ILE A 297 -0.89 -2.56 -2.89
CA ILE A 297 -0.11 -1.78 -3.86
C ILE A 297 -0.69 -1.95 -5.26
N ALA A 298 -0.93 -3.19 -5.70
CA ALA A 298 -1.47 -3.47 -7.02
C ALA A 298 -2.79 -2.75 -7.26
N ALA A 299 -3.72 -2.82 -6.30
CA ALA A 299 -4.97 -2.10 -6.37
C ALA A 299 -4.76 -0.58 -6.41
N ALA A 300 -3.94 -0.01 -5.51
CA ALA A 300 -3.65 1.42 -5.46
C ALA A 300 -2.98 1.96 -6.74
N MET A 301 -2.31 1.09 -7.51
CA MET A 301 -1.72 1.38 -8.82
C MET A 301 -2.65 1.03 -9.99
N GLY A 302 -3.88 0.62 -9.71
CA GLY A 302 -4.91 0.34 -10.72
C GLY A 302 -4.71 -0.98 -11.47
N ALA A 303 -3.95 -1.94 -10.97
CA ALA A 303 -3.86 -3.26 -11.57
C ALA A 303 -5.14 -4.08 -11.29
N PRO A 304 -5.71 -4.77 -12.29
CA PRO A 304 -6.69 -5.82 -12.04
C PRO A 304 -6.13 -6.86 -11.07
N LEU A 305 -6.92 -7.29 -10.10
CA LEU A 305 -6.38 -8.01 -8.94
C LEU A 305 -7.30 -9.17 -8.53
N ILE A 306 -6.71 -10.31 -8.23
CA ILE A 306 -7.35 -11.43 -7.52
C ILE A 306 -6.63 -11.59 -6.18
N VAL A 307 -7.40 -11.61 -5.10
CA VAL A 307 -6.87 -11.78 -3.75
C VAL A 307 -7.48 -13.00 -3.09
N LEU A 308 -6.61 -13.88 -2.61
CA LEU A 308 -6.99 -15.08 -1.87
C LEU A 308 -7.00 -14.74 -0.36
N PHE A 309 -8.17 -14.88 0.25
CA PHE A 309 -8.40 -14.61 1.67
C PHE A 309 -8.54 -15.91 2.46
N GLY A 310 -7.89 -15.96 3.63
CA GLY A 310 -8.10 -16.97 4.66
C GLY A 310 -8.93 -16.41 5.81
N GLU A 311 -8.37 -16.33 7.02
CA GLU A 311 -9.07 -15.81 8.22
C GLU A 311 -9.41 -14.31 8.14
N SER A 312 -8.73 -13.54 7.28
CA SER A 312 -9.01 -12.10 7.14
C SER A 312 -10.29 -11.89 6.34
N SER A 313 -11.21 -11.06 6.86
CA SER A 313 -12.46 -10.75 6.16
C SER A 313 -12.23 -9.81 4.95
N PRO A 314 -12.69 -10.18 3.75
CA PRO A 314 -12.67 -9.29 2.60
C PRO A 314 -13.43 -7.98 2.84
N ARG A 315 -14.50 -7.99 3.67
CA ARG A 315 -15.24 -6.77 4.01
C ARG A 315 -14.35 -5.72 4.64
N GLN A 316 -13.40 -6.15 5.47
CA GLN A 316 -12.48 -5.25 6.18
C GLN A 316 -11.21 -4.92 5.38
N TRP A 317 -10.72 -5.86 4.53
CA TRP A 317 -9.38 -5.80 3.98
C TRP A 317 -9.30 -5.86 2.45
N LEU A 318 -10.43 -5.91 1.73
CA LEU A 318 -10.38 -5.94 0.27
C LEU A 318 -9.63 -4.71 -0.26
N PRO A 319 -8.56 -4.88 -1.06
CA PRO A 319 -7.89 -3.74 -1.65
C PRO A 319 -8.83 -2.89 -2.51
N ARG A 320 -8.72 -1.57 -2.39
CA ARG A 320 -9.54 -0.60 -3.14
C ARG A 320 -8.68 0.18 -4.12
N ASN A 321 -9.28 0.61 -5.23
CA ASN A 321 -8.64 1.48 -6.22
C ASN A 321 -9.61 2.56 -6.71
N GLU A 322 -9.07 3.66 -7.24
CA GLU A 322 -9.84 4.74 -7.86
C GLU A 322 -10.05 4.52 -9.37
N SER A 323 -9.26 3.63 -9.99
CA SER A 323 -9.25 3.44 -11.44
C SER A 323 -10.44 2.64 -11.97
N GLY A 324 -11.26 2.03 -11.10
CA GLY A 324 -12.31 1.11 -11.49
C GLY A 324 -11.80 -0.26 -11.96
N ALA A 325 -10.49 -0.54 -11.85
CA ALA A 325 -9.96 -1.87 -12.16
C ALA A 325 -10.57 -2.93 -11.25
N PRO A 326 -10.94 -4.11 -11.77
CA PRO A 326 -11.60 -5.14 -10.98
C PRO A 326 -10.67 -5.67 -9.89
N VAL A 327 -11.24 -5.82 -8.69
CA VAL A 327 -10.60 -6.49 -7.54
C VAL A 327 -11.53 -7.62 -7.10
N VAL A 328 -11.09 -8.85 -7.33
CA VAL A 328 -11.85 -10.07 -7.04
C VAL A 328 -11.32 -10.70 -5.76
N ALA A 329 -12.18 -10.84 -4.75
CA ALA A 329 -11.89 -11.62 -3.55
C ALA A 329 -12.31 -13.06 -3.75
N LEU A 330 -11.45 -14.00 -3.36
CA LEU A 330 -11.78 -15.42 -3.26
C LEU A 330 -11.50 -15.90 -1.83
N GLY A 331 -12.44 -16.63 -1.24
CA GLY A 331 -12.37 -17.05 0.15
C GLY A 331 -12.72 -15.94 1.15
N GLY A 332 -12.35 -16.16 2.39
CA GLY A 332 -12.68 -15.32 3.54
C GLY A 332 -13.86 -15.86 4.36
N PRO A 333 -13.91 -15.52 5.67
CA PRO A 333 -14.97 -15.98 6.56
C PRO A 333 -16.35 -15.40 6.14
N PRO A 334 -17.48 -16.12 6.44
CA PRO A 334 -17.50 -17.38 7.20
C PRO A 334 -17.23 -18.66 6.39
N GLU A 335 -17.29 -18.62 5.05
CA GLU A 335 -17.33 -19.81 4.19
C GLU A 335 -15.95 -20.46 4.07
N VAL A 336 -14.89 -19.67 3.97
CA VAL A 336 -13.51 -20.13 3.79
C VAL A 336 -12.61 -19.44 4.79
N CYS A 337 -11.98 -20.19 5.68
CA CYS A 337 -11.08 -19.66 6.70
C CYS A 337 -9.60 -19.91 6.40
N HIS A 338 -9.29 -20.81 5.47
CA HIS A 338 -7.94 -21.12 5.04
C HIS A 338 -7.80 -21.01 3.53
N VAL A 339 -6.76 -20.31 3.07
CA VAL A 339 -6.51 -20.09 1.65
C VAL A 339 -6.36 -21.40 0.87
N ASP A 340 -5.88 -22.48 1.54
CA ASP A 340 -5.73 -23.81 0.92
C ASP A 340 -7.06 -24.50 0.60
N GLU A 341 -8.18 -24.02 1.09
CA GLU A 341 -9.52 -24.51 0.69
C GLU A 341 -9.91 -24.02 -0.71
N ILE A 342 -9.40 -22.86 -1.16
CA ILE A 342 -9.69 -22.30 -2.48
C ILE A 342 -9.11 -23.20 -3.57
N SER A 343 -9.95 -23.60 -4.53
CA SER A 343 -9.53 -24.47 -5.64
C SER A 343 -8.77 -23.72 -6.73
N VAL A 344 -7.93 -24.42 -7.48
CA VAL A 344 -7.26 -23.88 -8.67
C VAL A 344 -8.25 -23.39 -9.71
N ARG A 345 -9.37 -24.10 -9.85
CA ARG A 345 -10.44 -23.77 -10.81
C ARG A 345 -11.05 -22.40 -10.50
N GLU A 346 -11.41 -22.14 -9.25
CA GLU A 346 -11.98 -20.85 -8.84
C GLU A 346 -11.05 -19.70 -9.16
N VAL A 347 -9.75 -19.84 -8.85
CA VAL A 347 -8.75 -18.81 -9.14
C VAL A 347 -8.57 -18.61 -10.65
N PHE A 348 -8.54 -19.71 -11.41
CA PHE A 348 -8.38 -19.66 -12.86
C PHE A 348 -9.62 -19.07 -13.56
N ASP A 349 -10.82 -19.42 -13.14
CA ASP A 349 -12.07 -18.87 -13.68
C ASP A 349 -12.18 -17.36 -13.36
N ALA A 350 -11.82 -16.95 -12.14
CA ALA A 350 -11.73 -15.55 -11.77
C ALA A 350 -10.68 -14.80 -12.64
N TRP A 351 -9.51 -15.41 -12.90
CA TRP A 351 -8.49 -14.82 -13.76
C TRP A 351 -8.99 -14.65 -15.22
N ARG A 352 -9.71 -15.64 -15.75
CA ARG A 352 -10.29 -15.56 -17.10
C ARG A 352 -11.36 -14.47 -17.23
N SER A 353 -12.07 -14.17 -16.16
CA SER A 353 -13.10 -13.12 -16.13
C SER A 353 -12.53 -11.71 -16.09
N LEU A 354 -11.23 -11.54 -15.75
CA LEU A 354 -10.62 -10.23 -15.75
C LEU A 354 -10.55 -9.65 -17.17
N PRO A 355 -10.87 -8.36 -17.35
CA PRO A 355 -10.78 -7.71 -18.66
C PRO A 355 -9.33 -7.76 -19.18
N ALA A 356 -9.22 -7.88 -20.50
CA ALA A 356 -7.92 -7.75 -21.13
C ALA A 356 -7.38 -6.33 -20.93
N ARG A 357 -6.21 -6.23 -20.29
CA ARG A 357 -5.44 -4.99 -20.22
C ARG A 357 -4.26 -5.13 -21.16
N SER A 358 -4.20 -4.29 -22.18
CA SER A 358 -3.03 -4.21 -23.05
C SER A 358 -1.85 -3.69 -22.23
N ALA A 359 -0.71 -4.37 -22.32
CA ALA A 359 0.55 -3.87 -21.76
C ALA A 359 1.04 -2.73 -22.65
N VAL A 360 0.43 -1.56 -22.54
CA VAL A 360 0.90 -0.39 -23.27
C VAL A 360 1.71 0.44 -22.30
N PHE A 361 3.03 0.34 -22.40
CA PHE A 361 3.88 1.48 -22.06
C PHE A 361 3.56 2.57 -23.09
N THR A 362 2.45 3.27 -22.93
CA THR A 362 2.15 4.45 -23.75
C THR A 362 3.23 5.47 -23.38
N MET A 363 4.24 5.56 -24.23
CA MET A 363 5.08 6.74 -24.28
C MET A 363 4.12 7.84 -24.66
N GLY A 364 3.65 8.60 -23.64
CA GLY A 364 2.89 9.82 -23.87
C GLY A 364 3.64 10.61 -24.92
N GLN A 365 2.90 11.12 -25.90
CA GLN A 365 3.38 12.04 -26.89
C GLN A 365 4.10 13.20 -26.17
N MET A 366 5.36 13.02 -25.88
CA MET A 366 6.27 14.12 -25.69
C MET A 366 6.55 14.65 -27.08
N GLY A 367 6.01 15.85 -27.36
CA GLY A 367 6.23 16.58 -28.60
C GLY A 367 7.70 16.50 -29.00
N MET A 368 7.92 15.94 -30.16
CA MET A 368 9.12 16.22 -30.93
C MET A 368 9.03 17.68 -31.36
N ASP A 369 9.33 18.61 -30.48
CA ASP A 369 9.81 19.92 -30.90
C ASP A 369 11.23 19.73 -31.40
N SER A 370 11.30 19.57 -32.70
CA SER A 370 12.49 19.73 -33.50
C SER A 370 12.95 21.21 -33.46
N ASP A 371 13.84 21.54 -32.53
CA ASP A 371 14.70 22.70 -32.66
C ASP A 371 15.95 22.54 -31.77
N PHE A 372 16.87 21.73 -32.22
CA PHE A 372 18.27 21.88 -31.90
C PHE A 372 19.08 21.84 -33.18
N LYS A 373 19.02 22.98 -33.94
CA LYS A 373 20.06 23.33 -34.92
C LYS A 373 21.17 24.04 -34.19
N GLY A 374 22.32 23.43 -34.23
CA GLY A 374 23.63 24.01 -34.46
C GLY A 374 24.15 25.01 -33.47
N GLU A 375 25.27 24.68 -32.87
CA GLU A 375 26.52 25.40 -33.13
C GLU A 375 27.67 24.63 -32.51
N LEU A 376 28.50 24.08 -33.42
CA LEU A 376 29.89 23.73 -33.15
C LEU A 376 30.70 25.02 -33.08
N CYS A 377 31.37 25.24 -31.97
CA CYS A 377 32.72 25.81 -31.89
C CYS A 377 33.35 25.43 -30.57
#